data_918efd8f56231047a1310cb1df5335c1
#
_entry.id   918efd8f56231047a1310cb1df5335c1
#
_cell.length_a   1.000
_cell.length_b   1.000
_cell.length_c   1.000
_cell.angle_alpha   90.00
_cell.angle_beta   90.00
_cell.angle_gamma   90.00
#
_symmetry.space_group_name_H-M   'P 1'
#
loop_
_entity.id
_entity.type
_entity.pdbx_description
1 polymer ?
#
loop_
_entity_poly.entity_id
_entity_poly.type
_entity_poly.pdbx_seq_one_letter_code
_entity_poly.pdbx_strand_id
1 'polypeptide(L)'
;MAPALLASDMIIVGNSSDDPFAIDIAFALGQSEDIADLISMKVFSNSEFCPRFISDESDLTRIGYQLDGKTVVIVSTSSLTMSRNSLAMRNLLIARAAKDNGAEAVVLVEPDLFFS
;
A
#
# COMPACT_ATOMS: atom_id res chain seq x y z
N MET A 1 18.90 16.45 -12.78
CA MET A 1 17.81 15.58 -13.27
C MET A 1 17.59 14.45 -12.28
N ALA A 2 16.34 14.26 -11.88
CA ALA A 2 16.03 13.16 -10.99
C ALA A 2 16.24 11.83 -11.73
N PRO A 3 16.81 10.81 -11.08
CA PRO A 3 16.93 9.49 -11.70
C PRO A 3 15.55 8.89 -11.96
N ALA A 4 15.46 8.06 -12.98
CA ALA A 4 14.24 7.32 -13.25
C ALA A 4 13.95 6.39 -12.07
N LEU A 5 12.67 6.28 -11.71
CA LEU A 5 12.25 5.37 -10.64
C LEU A 5 12.39 3.93 -11.12
N LEU A 6 13.17 3.14 -10.40
CA LEU A 6 13.35 1.73 -10.73
C LEU A 6 12.25 0.90 -10.10
N ALA A 7 11.83 -0.16 -10.79
CA ALA A 7 10.81 -1.07 -10.27
C ALA A 7 11.22 -1.67 -8.92
N SER A 8 12.52 -1.91 -8.70
CA SER A 8 13.03 -2.43 -7.42
C SER A 8 12.88 -1.45 -6.26
N ASP A 9 12.65 -0.16 -6.55
CA ASP A 9 12.45 0.87 -5.53
C ASP A 9 10.97 1.10 -5.23
N MET A 10 10.08 0.40 -5.92
CA MET A 10 8.65 0.51 -5.74
C MET A 10 8.10 -0.68 -4.97
N ILE A 11 7.15 -0.40 -4.09
CA ILE A 11 6.36 -1.41 -3.41
C ILE A 11 4.92 -1.19 -3.81
N ILE A 12 4.30 -2.19 -4.45
CA ILE A 12 2.93 -2.12 -4.93
C ILE A 12 2.02 -2.78 -3.91
N VAL A 13 1.04 -2.03 -3.44
CA VAL A 13 0.01 -2.55 -2.55
C VAL A 13 -1.36 -2.11 -3.08
N GLY A 14 -2.40 -2.75 -2.60
CA GLY A 14 -3.77 -2.36 -2.91
C GLY A 14 -4.47 -1.85 -1.67
N ASN A 15 -5.69 -1.39 -1.82
CA ASN A 15 -6.53 -1.07 -0.67
C ASN A 15 -7.22 -2.32 -0.09
N SER A 16 -6.95 -3.47 -0.71
CA SER A 16 -7.27 -4.80 -0.22
C SER A 16 -6.13 -5.72 -0.68
N SER A 17 -5.73 -6.66 0.17
CA SER A 17 -4.58 -7.53 -0.13
C SER A 17 -4.88 -8.57 -1.22
N ASP A 18 -6.14 -8.79 -1.52
CA ASP A 18 -6.59 -9.76 -2.53
C ASP A 18 -7.17 -9.10 -3.79
N ASP A 19 -6.95 -7.81 -3.97
CA ASP A 19 -7.44 -7.11 -5.16
C ASP A 19 -6.72 -7.61 -6.41
N PRO A 20 -7.43 -8.23 -7.38
CA PRO A 20 -6.79 -8.79 -8.57
C PRO A 20 -6.06 -7.74 -9.42
N PHE A 21 -6.58 -6.52 -9.48
CA PHE A 21 -5.96 -5.46 -10.28
C PHE A 21 -4.60 -5.06 -9.69
N ALA A 22 -4.54 -4.90 -8.37
CA ALA A 22 -3.27 -4.59 -7.69
C ALA A 22 -2.27 -5.74 -7.85
N ILE A 23 -2.73 -6.98 -7.72
CA ILE A 23 -1.90 -8.17 -7.90
C ILE A 23 -1.32 -8.22 -9.31
N ASP A 24 -2.15 -7.96 -10.33
CA ASP A 24 -1.70 -7.97 -11.72
C ASP A 24 -0.66 -6.87 -12.00
N ILE A 25 -0.86 -5.67 -11.45
CA ILE A 25 0.12 -4.59 -11.59
C ILE A 25 1.44 -4.96 -10.92
N ALA A 26 1.39 -5.50 -9.71
CA ALA A 26 2.58 -5.93 -8.99
C ALA A 26 3.36 -6.98 -9.77
N PHE A 27 2.65 -7.96 -10.31
CA PHE A 27 3.25 -9.01 -11.14
C PHE A 27 3.88 -8.42 -12.40
N ALA A 28 3.17 -7.54 -13.10
CA ALA A 28 3.65 -6.93 -14.34
C ALA A 28 4.91 -6.10 -14.13
N LEU A 29 5.07 -5.51 -12.95
CA LEU A 29 6.24 -4.71 -12.59
C LEU A 29 7.36 -5.54 -11.96
N GLY A 30 7.19 -6.85 -11.89
CA GLY A 30 8.24 -7.76 -11.41
C GLY A 30 8.37 -7.85 -9.90
N GLN A 31 7.34 -7.47 -9.15
CA GLN A 31 7.37 -7.62 -7.69
C GLN A 31 7.34 -9.10 -7.32
N SER A 32 8.36 -9.56 -6.62
CA SER A 32 8.50 -10.97 -6.26
C SER A 32 7.69 -11.37 -5.04
N GLU A 33 7.32 -10.41 -4.20
CA GLU A 33 6.59 -10.66 -2.96
C GLU A 33 5.10 -10.40 -3.16
N ASP A 34 4.26 -11.26 -2.58
CA ASP A 34 2.82 -11.07 -2.60
C ASP A 34 2.43 -9.87 -1.75
N ILE A 35 1.38 -9.16 -2.15
CA ILE A 35 0.89 -8.00 -1.40
C ILE A 35 0.55 -8.41 0.05
N ALA A 36 -0.06 -9.58 0.22
CA ALA A 36 -0.42 -10.08 1.56
C ALA A 36 0.80 -10.33 2.45
N ASP A 37 1.98 -10.52 1.86
CA ASP A 37 3.22 -10.69 2.60
C ASP A 37 3.94 -9.36 2.89
N LEU A 38 3.53 -8.29 2.20
CA LEU A 38 4.12 -6.96 2.38
C LEU A 38 3.37 -6.10 3.38
N ILE A 39 2.05 -6.22 3.40
CA ILE A 39 1.20 -5.38 4.24
C ILE A 39 0.08 -6.20 4.85
N SER A 40 -0.13 -6.03 6.14
CA SER A 40 -1.28 -6.58 6.85
C SER A 40 -2.39 -5.54 6.90
N MET A 41 -3.58 -5.93 6.49
CA MET A 41 -4.76 -5.04 6.47
C MET A 41 -5.79 -5.55 7.48
N LYS A 42 -5.43 -5.45 8.75
CA LYS A 42 -6.25 -5.94 9.83
C LYS A 42 -7.41 -4.98 10.12
N VAL A 43 -8.60 -5.54 10.32
CA VAL A 43 -9.76 -4.80 10.80
C VAL A 43 -10.10 -5.34 12.18
N PHE A 44 -10.11 -4.47 13.19
CA PHE A 44 -10.45 -4.85 14.55
C PHE A 44 -11.96 -4.99 14.72
N SER A 45 -12.38 -5.58 15.84
CA SER A 45 -13.79 -5.85 16.13
C SER A 45 -14.66 -4.58 16.17
N ASN A 46 -14.07 -3.42 16.43
CA ASN A 46 -14.76 -2.14 16.39
C ASN A 46 -14.76 -1.50 14.99
N SER A 47 -14.44 -2.26 13.95
CA SER A 47 -14.33 -1.82 12.56
C SER A 47 -13.15 -0.89 12.27
N GLU A 48 -12.23 -0.72 13.22
CA GLU A 48 -11.03 0.07 13.00
C GLU A 48 -10.07 -0.64 12.03
N PHE A 49 -9.71 0.03 10.95
CA PHE A 49 -8.75 -0.46 9.96
C PHE A 49 -7.33 -0.06 10.38
N CYS A 50 -6.46 -1.04 10.50
CA CYS A 50 -5.09 -0.81 10.96
C CYS A 50 -4.10 -1.47 9.99
N PRO A 51 -3.66 -0.75 8.94
CA PRO A 51 -2.67 -1.30 8.02
C PRO A 51 -1.27 -1.23 8.63
N ARG A 52 -0.49 -2.30 8.46
CA ARG A 52 0.90 -2.35 8.91
C ARG A 52 1.75 -3.04 7.87
N PHE A 53 2.92 -2.47 7.59
CA PHE A 53 3.90 -3.16 6.77
C PHE A 53 4.55 -4.26 7.62
N ILE A 54 4.54 -5.47 7.09
CA ILE A 54 4.88 -6.67 7.88
C ILE A 54 6.35 -6.66 8.33
N SER A 55 7.22 -6.01 7.56
CA SER A 55 8.61 -5.85 7.94
C SER A 55 8.80 -5.15 9.29
N ASP A 56 7.84 -4.33 9.72
CA ASP A 56 7.89 -3.70 11.05
C ASP A 56 7.86 -4.74 12.17
N GLU A 57 7.23 -5.89 11.93
CA GLU A 57 7.10 -6.93 12.94
C GLU A 57 8.30 -7.87 12.96
N SER A 58 9.03 -7.95 11.85
CA SER A 58 10.14 -8.89 11.71
C SER A 58 11.50 -8.33 12.14
N ASP A 59 11.67 -7.01 12.11
CA ASP A 59 12.94 -6.38 12.46
C ASP A 59 12.69 -5.12 13.29
N LEU A 60 12.67 -5.28 14.60
CA LEU A 60 12.41 -4.21 15.55
C LEU A 60 13.51 -3.13 15.56
N THR A 61 14.70 -3.45 15.05
CA THR A 61 15.80 -2.48 15.01
C THR A 61 15.61 -1.44 13.94
N ARG A 62 14.69 -1.67 13.00
CA ARG A 62 14.43 -0.78 11.87
C ARG A 62 13.02 -0.20 11.86
N ILE A 63 12.35 -0.20 12.97
CA ILE A 63 11.01 0.43 13.08
C ILE A 63 11.11 1.89 12.64
N GLY A 64 10.23 2.29 11.73
CA GLY A 64 10.21 3.63 11.15
C GLY A 64 11.09 3.83 9.93
N TYR A 65 11.92 2.83 9.57
CA TYR A 65 12.85 2.91 8.44
C TYR A 65 12.70 1.77 7.44
N GLN A 66 11.67 0.94 7.58
CA GLN A 66 11.49 -0.26 6.77
C GLN A 66 11.38 0.03 5.27
N LEU A 67 10.79 1.18 4.94
CA LEU A 67 10.54 1.58 3.57
C LEU A 67 11.48 2.69 3.09
N ASP A 68 12.61 2.84 3.77
CA ASP A 68 13.57 3.89 3.47
C ASP A 68 14.06 3.76 2.02
N GLY A 69 13.99 4.85 1.26
CA GLY A 69 14.35 4.87 -0.15
C GLY A 69 13.30 4.25 -1.09
N LYS A 70 12.16 3.82 -0.58
CA LYS A 70 11.12 3.18 -1.38
C LYS A 70 9.98 4.13 -1.71
N THR A 71 9.35 3.90 -2.85
CA THR A 71 8.09 4.53 -3.23
C THR A 71 6.98 3.50 -3.08
N VAL A 72 5.98 3.82 -2.30
CA VAL A 72 4.81 2.95 -2.13
C VAL A 72 3.74 3.38 -3.12
N VAL A 73 3.31 2.45 -3.96
CA VAL A 73 2.24 2.66 -4.93
C VAL A 73 0.99 1.97 -4.41
N ILE A 74 -0.04 2.75 -4.13
CA ILE A 74 -1.33 2.23 -3.65
C ILE A 74 -2.26 2.16 -4.84
N VAL A 75 -2.67 0.94 -5.21
CA VAL A 75 -3.64 0.74 -6.27
C VAL A 75 -5.01 0.68 -5.63
N SER A 76 -5.83 1.69 -5.91
CA SER A 76 -7.15 1.84 -5.30
C SER A 76 -8.22 1.50 -6.31
N THR A 77 -8.97 0.45 -6.05
CA THR A 77 -10.07 0.02 -6.92
C THR A 77 -11.39 0.14 -6.17
N SER A 78 -12.47 0.32 -6.93
CA SER A 78 -13.81 0.37 -6.34
C SER A 78 -14.23 -1.00 -5.82
N SER A 79 -15.15 -1.02 -4.86
CA SER A 79 -15.64 -2.24 -4.24
C SER A 79 -17.16 -2.23 -4.24
N LEU A 80 -17.76 -3.42 -4.40
CA LEU A 80 -19.21 -3.58 -4.30
C LEU A 80 -19.68 -3.61 -2.84
N THR A 81 -18.75 -3.86 -1.92
CA THR A 81 -19.09 -4.05 -0.49
C THR A 81 -18.63 -2.91 0.40
N MET A 82 -17.86 -1.97 -0.13
CA MET A 82 -17.28 -0.89 0.67
C MET A 82 -17.57 0.45 0.02
N SER A 83 -17.98 1.43 0.83
CA SER A 83 -18.25 2.77 0.31
C SER A 83 -16.98 3.46 -0.19
N ARG A 84 -17.16 4.45 -1.06
CA ARG A 84 -16.04 5.26 -1.56
C ARG A 84 -15.33 5.99 -0.42
N ASN A 85 -16.08 6.47 0.57
CA ASN A 85 -15.48 7.13 1.73
C ASN A 85 -14.62 6.17 2.53
N SER A 86 -15.05 4.92 2.72
CA SER A 86 -14.26 3.92 3.42
C SER A 86 -13.00 3.57 2.65
N LEU A 87 -13.07 3.46 1.33
CA LEU A 87 -11.89 3.21 0.49
C LEU A 87 -10.90 4.37 0.56
N ALA A 88 -11.40 5.61 0.48
CA ALA A 88 -10.55 6.80 0.60
C ALA A 88 -9.84 6.84 1.96
N MET A 89 -10.55 6.50 3.03
CA MET A 89 -9.95 6.45 4.37
C MET A 89 -8.88 5.36 4.45
N ARG A 90 -9.12 4.20 3.86
CA ARG A 90 -8.10 3.14 3.80
C ARG A 90 -6.84 3.63 3.09
N ASN A 91 -7.01 4.30 1.96
CA ASN A 91 -5.87 4.83 1.19
C ASN A 91 -5.05 5.81 2.03
N LEU A 92 -5.72 6.70 2.78
CA LEU A 92 -5.03 7.65 3.65
C LEU A 92 -4.27 6.95 4.77
N LEU A 93 -4.86 5.92 5.38
CA LEU A 93 -4.22 5.17 6.46
C LEU A 93 -3.02 4.37 5.95
N ILE A 94 -3.12 3.78 4.76
CA ILE A 94 -1.99 3.07 4.15
C ILE A 94 -0.87 4.07 3.82
N ALA A 95 -1.22 5.23 3.26
CA ALA A 95 -0.25 6.27 2.95
C ALA A 95 0.45 6.75 4.23
N ARG A 96 -0.29 6.92 5.33
CA ARG A 96 0.26 7.31 6.62
C ARG A 96 1.23 6.25 7.13
N ALA A 97 0.84 4.98 7.07
CA ALA A 97 1.70 3.88 7.51
C ALA A 97 2.98 3.84 6.68
N ALA A 98 2.88 4.05 5.36
CA ALA A 98 4.06 4.08 4.49
C ALA A 98 5.00 5.22 4.87
N LYS A 99 4.48 6.41 5.09
CA LYS A 99 5.30 7.58 5.47
C LYS A 99 5.92 7.38 6.85
N ASP A 100 5.19 6.84 7.79
CA ASP A 100 5.70 6.56 9.14
C ASP A 100 6.83 5.53 9.12
N ASN A 101 6.89 4.69 8.08
CA ASN A 101 7.96 3.71 7.88
C ASN A 101 9.09 4.21 6.97
N GLY A 102 9.10 5.48 6.66
CA GLY A 102 10.21 6.11 5.95
C GLY A 102 10.10 6.09 4.43
N ALA A 103 8.94 5.79 3.87
CA ALA A 103 8.77 5.83 2.43
C ALA A 103 9.12 7.21 1.87
N GLU A 104 9.90 7.22 0.80
CA GLU A 104 10.32 8.46 0.16
C GLU A 104 9.15 9.16 -0.50
N ALA A 105 8.24 8.39 -1.11
CA ALA A 105 7.06 8.90 -1.77
C ALA A 105 5.92 7.89 -1.69
N VAL A 106 4.70 8.39 -1.77
CA VAL A 106 3.50 7.57 -1.87
C VAL A 106 2.74 8.03 -3.11
N VAL A 107 2.41 7.09 -3.99
CA VAL A 107 1.68 7.34 -5.23
C VAL A 107 0.36 6.60 -5.15
N LEU A 108 -0.73 7.29 -5.42
CA LEU A 108 -2.06 6.69 -5.46
C LEU A 108 -2.48 6.51 -6.92
N VAL A 109 -2.84 5.29 -7.28
CA VAL A 109 -3.36 4.96 -8.61
C VAL A 109 -4.82 4.59 -8.47
N GLU A 110 -5.69 5.40 -9.02
CA GLU A 110 -7.15 5.19 -8.99
C GLU A 110 -7.67 5.06 -10.40
N PRO A 111 -7.89 3.83 -10.89
CA PRO A 111 -8.49 3.63 -12.22
C PRO A 111 -9.89 4.20 -12.31
N ASP A 112 -10.64 4.14 -11.20
CA ASP A 112 -11.98 4.72 -11.09
C ASP A 112 -11.89 5.94 -10.18
N LEU A 113 -12.21 7.12 -10.71
CA LEU A 113 -12.15 8.34 -9.91
C LEU A 113 -13.27 8.35 -8.87
N PHE A 114 -12.87 8.58 -7.61
CA PHE A 114 -13.82 8.82 -6.53
C PHE A 114 -14.30 10.25 -6.65
N PHE A 115 -15.58 10.47 -6.42
CA PHE A 115 -16.16 11.82 -6.37
C PHE A 115 -16.06 12.58 -7.70
N SER A 116 -15.97 11.87 -8.81
CA SER A 116 -16.02 12.49 -10.14
C SER A 116 -17.43 12.87 -10.56
#